data_90cfe59392eb747da212d68608e26d34
#
_entry.id   90cfe59392eb747da212d68608e26d34
#
_cell.length_a   1.000
_cell.length_b   1.000
_cell.length_c   1.000
_cell.angle_alpha   90.00
_cell.angle_beta   90.00
_cell.angle_gamma   90.00
#
_symmetry.space_group_name_H-M   'P 1'
#
loop_
_entity.id
_entity.type
_entity.pdbx_description
1 polymer ?
#
loop_
_entity_poly.entity_id
_entity_poly.type
_entity_poly.pdbx_seq_one_letter_code
_entity_poly.pdbx_strand_id
1 'polypeptide(L)'
;MPTKDEILTALKQVFDPEIGVNIVDLGLICGLDLDGTHVHVDLTLTSPGCPMGPQMIRDVRAELARLPGIEKVDVDLVWSPPWHPSMMSDAAKDELGYDEDLGLGYTR
;
A
#
# COMPACT_ATOMS: atom_id res chain seq x y z
N MET A 1 -20.64 3.12 -8.16
CA MET A 1 -19.69 3.45 -7.09
C MET A 1 -18.70 2.32 -6.91
N PRO A 2 -17.42 2.61 -6.78
CA PRO A 2 -16.46 1.54 -6.60
C PRO A 2 -16.62 0.88 -5.23
N THR A 3 -16.28 -0.40 -5.19
CA THR A 3 -16.23 -1.16 -3.95
C THR A 3 -14.83 -1.06 -3.36
N LYS A 4 -14.67 -1.51 -2.11
CA LYS A 4 -13.33 -1.58 -1.51
C LYS A 4 -12.41 -2.48 -2.33
N ASP A 5 -12.94 -3.58 -2.88
CA ASP A 5 -12.13 -4.46 -3.72
C ASP A 5 -11.64 -3.76 -4.98
N GLU A 6 -12.48 -2.95 -5.59
CA GLU A 6 -12.07 -2.17 -6.76
C GLU A 6 -11.00 -1.15 -6.39
N ILE A 7 -11.13 -0.54 -5.21
CA ILE A 7 -10.13 0.41 -4.73
C ILE A 7 -8.80 -0.29 -4.50
N LEU A 8 -8.83 -1.47 -3.86
CA LEU A 8 -7.61 -2.23 -3.64
C LEU A 8 -6.97 -2.66 -4.95
N THR A 9 -7.79 -3.05 -5.94
CA THR A 9 -7.28 -3.41 -7.25
C THR A 9 -6.57 -2.24 -7.91
N ALA A 10 -7.14 -1.04 -7.79
CA ALA A 10 -6.50 0.16 -8.34
C ALA A 10 -5.18 0.44 -7.62
N LEU A 11 -5.15 0.25 -6.29
CA LEU A 11 -3.94 0.49 -5.52
C LEU A 11 -2.82 -0.47 -5.87
N LYS A 12 -3.13 -1.65 -6.41
CA LYS A 12 -2.10 -2.58 -6.88
C LYS A 12 -1.33 -2.06 -8.09
N GLN A 13 -1.77 -0.95 -8.67
CA GLN A 13 -1.02 -0.30 -9.75
C GLN A 13 0.08 0.62 -9.20
N VAL A 14 0.11 0.83 -7.89
CA VAL A 14 1.13 1.65 -7.24
C VAL A 14 2.20 0.73 -6.67
N PHE A 15 3.43 0.92 -7.10
CA PHE A 15 4.56 0.07 -6.70
C PHE A 15 5.55 0.85 -5.87
N ASP A 16 6.16 0.16 -4.89
CA ASP A 16 7.33 0.70 -4.21
C ASP A 16 8.50 0.59 -5.17
N PRO A 17 9.08 1.71 -5.60
CA PRO A 17 10.13 1.65 -6.63
C PRO A 17 11.43 1.00 -6.14
N GLU A 18 11.63 0.95 -4.85
CA GLU A 18 12.84 0.34 -4.29
C GLU A 18 12.72 -1.17 -4.18
N ILE A 19 11.51 -1.67 -4.00
CA ILE A 19 11.26 -3.10 -3.80
C ILE A 19 10.71 -3.75 -5.06
N GLY A 20 9.93 -3.00 -5.84
CA GLY A 20 9.36 -3.51 -7.09
C GLY A 20 8.09 -4.31 -6.90
N VAL A 21 7.44 -4.20 -5.74
CA VAL A 21 6.20 -4.88 -5.43
C VAL A 21 5.13 -3.84 -5.15
N ASN A 22 3.89 -4.14 -5.50
CA ASN A 22 2.81 -3.17 -5.29
C ASN A 22 2.53 -2.98 -3.80
N ILE A 23 2.01 -1.80 -3.45
CA ILE A 23 1.85 -1.40 -2.05
C ILE A 23 0.82 -2.22 -1.30
N VAL A 24 -0.15 -2.81 -1.99
CA VAL A 24 -1.16 -3.65 -1.35
C VAL A 24 -0.52 -4.95 -0.87
N ASP A 25 0.21 -5.61 -1.76
CA ASP A 25 0.87 -6.86 -1.42
C ASP A 25 2.00 -6.66 -0.41
N LEU A 26 2.62 -5.49 -0.40
CA LEU A 26 3.62 -5.16 0.61
C LEU A 26 3.03 -4.94 2.00
N GLY A 27 1.71 -4.77 2.09
CA GLY A 27 1.08 -4.52 3.37
C GLY A 27 1.23 -3.08 3.85
N LEU A 28 1.33 -2.15 2.92
CA LEU A 28 1.48 -0.73 3.26
C LEU A 28 0.14 -0.02 3.47
N ILE A 29 -0.97 -0.67 3.13
CA ILE A 29 -2.29 -0.10 3.35
C ILE A 29 -2.76 -0.52 4.74
N CYS A 30 -2.72 0.40 5.68
CA CYS A 30 -3.07 0.14 7.07
C CYS A 30 -4.55 0.30 7.33
N GLY A 31 -5.22 1.12 6.54
CA GLY A 31 -6.65 1.34 6.69
C GLY A 31 -7.24 1.84 5.39
N LEU A 32 -8.50 1.48 5.16
CA LEU A 32 -9.20 1.89 3.96
C LEU A 32 -10.67 2.11 4.31
N ASP A 33 -11.13 3.34 4.19
CA ASP A 33 -12.52 3.69 4.43
C ASP A 33 -13.13 4.26 3.16
N LEU A 34 -14.35 3.82 2.89
CA LEU A 34 -15.11 4.34 1.76
C LEU A 34 -16.43 4.87 2.30
N ASP A 35 -16.66 6.16 2.12
CA ASP A 35 -17.88 6.82 2.55
C ASP A 35 -18.47 7.57 1.36
N GLY A 36 -19.46 6.95 0.72
CA GLY A 36 -20.05 7.52 -0.49
C GLY A 36 -19.02 7.68 -1.58
N THR A 37 -18.74 8.91 -1.96
CA THR A 37 -17.75 9.23 -3.01
C THR A 37 -16.40 9.61 -2.43
N HIS A 38 -16.24 9.53 -1.12
CA HIS A 38 -15.03 9.91 -0.42
C HIS A 38 -14.28 8.65 0.02
N VAL A 39 -13.01 8.54 -0.34
CA VAL A 39 -12.16 7.44 0.08
C VAL A 39 -11.02 7.97 0.95
N HIS A 40 -10.74 7.26 2.04
CA HIS A 40 -9.64 7.58 2.95
C HIS A 40 -8.73 6.39 3.06
N VAL A 41 -7.43 6.61 2.88
CA VAL A 41 -6.42 5.56 2.94
C VAL A 41 -5.37 5.93 4.00
N ASP A 42 -5.11 4.99 4.90
CA ASP A 42 -3.98 5.08 5.82
C ASP A 42 -2.83 4.27 5.22
N LEU A 43 -1.75 4.96 4.92
CA LEU A 43 -0.59 4.39 4.23
C LEU A 43 0.61 4.44 5.15
N THR A 44 1.37 3.34 5.20
CA THR A 44 2.65 3.35 5.89
C THR A 44 3.77 3.09 4.88
N LEU A 45 5.00 3.24 5.34
CA LEU A 45 6.19 3.00 4.51
C LEU A 45 7.03 1.92 5.17
N THR A 46 7.90 1.31 4.37
CA THR A 46 8.76 0.24 4.89
C THR A 46 9.83 0.78 5.85
N SER A 47 10.11 2.08 5.77
CA SER A 47 11.10 2.72 6.63
C SER A 47 10.71 4.18 6.85
N PRO A 48 10.87 4.71 8.07
CA PRO A 48 10.56 6.12 8.32
C PRO A 48 11.41 7.09 7.49
N GLY A 49 12.59 6.67 7.08
CA GLY A 49 13.46 7.51 6.27
C GLY A 49 13.27 7.37 4.78
N CYS A 50 12.21 6.69 4.35
CA CYS A 50 11.98 6.46 2.92
C CYS A 50 11.70 7.77 2.20
N PRO A 51 12.50 8.15 1.20
CA PRO A 51 12.28 9.41 0.47
C PRO A 51 11.12 9.34 -0.50
N MET A 52 10.54 8.15 -0.70
CA MET A 52 9.49 7.95 -1.69
C MET A 52 8.09 8.19 -1.15
N GLY A 53 7.96 8.59 0.13
CA GLY A 53 6.66 8.81 0.73
C GLY A 53 5.78 9.79 -0.03
N PRO A 54 6.25 11.01 -0.31
CA PRO A 54 5.44 11.97 -1.07
C PRO A 54 5.07 11.47 -2.46
N GLN A 55 5.98 10.76 -3.13
CA GLN A 55 5.71 10.18 -4.43
C GLN A 55 4.60 9.14 -4.35
N MET A 56 4.67 8.26 -3.35
CA MET A 56 3.66 7.22 -3.19
C MET A 56 2.29 7.80 -2.87
N ILE A 57 2.25 8.86 -2.07
CA ILE A 57 0.99 9.55 -1.78
C ILE A 57 0.37 10.10 -3.05
N ARG A 58 1.19 10.74 -3.89
CA ARG A 58 0.70 11.28 -5.15
C ARG A 58 0.20 10.18 -6.07
N ASP A 59 0.93 9.06 -6.13
CA ASP A 59 0.55 7.94 -6.99
C ASP A 59 -0.77 7.32 -6.52
N VAL A 60 -0.94 7.16 -5.21
CA VAL A 60 -2.19 6.64 -4.66
C VAL A 60 -3.35 7.56 -5.00
N ARG A 61 -3.17 8.86 -4.80
CA ARG A 61 -4.23 9.82 -5.11
C ARG A 61 -4.60 9.79 -6.59
N ALA A 62 -3.59 9.71 -7.45
CA ALA A 62 -3.83 9.70 -8.89
C ALA A 62 -4.60 8.46 -9.32
N GLU A 63 -4.23 7.30 -8.79
CA GLU A 63 -4.91 6.07 -9.17
C GLU A 63 -6.35 6.06 -8.68
N LEU A 64 -6.59 6.52 -7.46
CA LEU A 64 -7.95 6.51 -6.91
C LEU A 64 -8.83 7.56 -7.55
N ALA A 65 -8.26 8.71 -7.90
CA ALA A 65 -9.02 9.77 -8.54
C ALA A 65 -9.53 9.39 -9.93
N ARG A 66 -8.92 8.37 -10.54
CA ARG A 66 -9.33 7.91 -11.86
C ARG A 66 -10.55 7.01 -11.82
N LEU A 67 -10.93 6.52 -10.63
CA LEU A 67 -12.07 5.61 -10.52
C LEU A 67 -13.38 6.39 -10.63
N PRO A 68 -14.32 5.92 -11.46
CA PRO A 68 -15.63 6.56 -11.55
C PRO A 68 -16.34 6.52 -10.20
N GLY A 69 -16.91 7.63 -9.81
CA GLY A 69 -17.65 7.71 -8.56
C GLY A 69 -16.83 8.17 -7.36
N ILE A 70 -15.52 8.36 -7.54
CA ILE A 70 -14.69 8.90 -6.47
C ILE A 70 -14.55 10.41 -6.69
N GLU A 71 -14.95 11.20 -5.70
CA GLU A 71 -14.87 12.66 -5.77
C GLU A 71 -13.80 13.23 -4.85
N LYS A 72 -13.47 12.51 -3.76
CA LYS A 72 -12.49 13.00 -2.82
C LYS A 72 -11.62 11.85 -2.34
N VAL A 73 -10.31 12.08 -2.30
CA VAL A 73 -9.33 11.10 -1.84
C VAL A 73 -8.48 11.75 -0.75
N ASP A 74 -8.46 11.14 0.43
CA ASP A 74 -7.56 11.53 1.52
C ASP A 74 -6.57 10.42 1.77
N VAL A 75 -5.29 10.75 1.86
CA VAL A 75 -4.23 9.79 2.15
C VAL A 75 -3.43 10.33 3.32
N ASP A 76 -3.37 9.55 4.39
CA ASP A 76 -2.57 9.89 5.56
C ASP A 76 -1.44 8.91 5.73
N LEU A 77 -0.26 9.40 6.12
CA LEU A 77 0.85 8.54 6.49
C LEU A 77 0.71 8.20 7.97
N VAL A 78 0.79 6.92 8.27
CA VAL A 78 0.73 6.44 9.65
C VAL A 78 1.97 5.59 9.93
N TRP A 79 2.47 5.67 11.16
CA TRP A 79 3.69 4.97 11.56
C TRP A 79 3.45 3.95 12.66
N SER A 80 2.20 3.77 13.06
CA SER A 80 1.84 2.82 14.11
C SER A 80 0.65 1.99 13.64
N PRO A 81 0.79 0.68 13.60
CA PRO A 81 2.01 -0.07 13.94
C PRO A 81 3.08 0.10 12.86
N PRO A 82 4.37 -0.04 13.21
CA PRO A 82 5.43 0.02 12.20
C PRO A 82 5.33 -1.15 11.25
N TRP A 83 5.72 -0.90 10.01
CA TRP A 83 5.68 -1.95 9.00
C TRP A 83 6.69 -3.06 9.32
N HIS A 84 6.28 -4.30 9.03
CA HIS A 84 7.15 -5.47 9.20
C HIS A 84 6.93 -6.38 7.99
N PRO A 85 7.97 -7.08 7.51
CA PRO A 85 7.82 -7.95 6.34
C PRO A 85 6.73 -9.01 6.46
N SER A 86 6.38 -9.41 7.69
CA SER A 86 5.28 -10.37 7.88
C SER A 86 3.93 -9.83 7.45
N MET A 87 3.82 -8.52 7.24
CA MET A 87 2.58 -7.88 6.79
C MET A 87 2.35 -8.04 5.30
N MET A 88 3.35 -8.53 4.56
CA MET A 88 3.21 -8.75 3.13
C MET A 88 2.26 -9.89 2.83
N SER A 89 1.65 -9.86 1.64
CA SER A 89 0.86 -10.98 1.16
C SER A 89 1.76 -12.18 0.91
N ASP A 90 1.15 -13.37 0.82
CA ASP A 90 1.92 -14.59 0.53
C ASP A 90 2.64 -14.48 -0.81
N ALA A 91 1.99 -13.88 -1.81
CA ALA A 91 2.60 -13.69 -3.11
C ALA A 91 3.85 -12.82 -3.03
N ALA A 92 3.79 -11.72 -2.25
CA ALA A 92 4.93 -10.84 -2.10
C ALA A 92 6.05 -11.53 -1.33
N LYS A 93 5.73 -12.29 -0.30
CA LYS A 93 6.73 -13.04 0.46
C LYS A 93 7.48 -14.02 -0.43
N ASP A 94 6.75 -14.73 -1.29
CA ASP A 94 7.36 -15.66 -2.23
C ASP A 94 8.25 -14.95 -3.22
N GLU A 95 7.79 -13.85 -3.75
CA GLU A 95 8.54 -13.11 -4.77
C GLU A 95 9.84 -12.56 -4.21
N LEU A 96 9.83 -12.10 -2.95
CA LEU A 96 10.99 -11.49 -2.33
C LEU A 96 11.83 -12.50 -1.53
N GLY A 97 11.38 -13.74 -1.42
CA GLY A 97 12.12 -14.77 -0.70
C GLY A 97 12.06 -14.63 0.80
N TYR A 98 11.05 -13.97 1.33
CA TYR A 98 10.88 -13.84 2.77
C TYR A 98 10.38 -15.13 3.38
N ASP A 99 10.99 -15.57 4.46
CA ASP A 99 10.59 -16.80 5.16
C ASP A 99 10.46 -16.50 6.65
N GLU A 100 9.24 -16.48 7.12
CA GLU A 100 8.96 -16.19 8.51
C GLU A 100 9.49 -17.26 9.47
N ASP A 101 9.48 -18.51 9.02
CA ASP A 101 9.94 -19.61 9.86
C ASP A 101 11.45 -19.52 10.13
N LEU A 102 12.20 -19.03 9.16
CA LEU A 102 13.64 -18.87 9.32
C LEU A 102 14.02 -17.54 9.93
N GLY A 103 13.07 -16.63 10.05
CA GLY A 103 13.36 -15.31 10.54
C GLY A 103 14.21 -14.46 9.61
N LEU A 104 14.36 -14.89 8.37
CA LEU A 104 15.12 -14.15 7.38
C LEU A 104 14.18 -13.22 6.63
N GLY A 105 14.58 -12.02 6.41
CA GLY A 105 13.83 -11.14 5.55
C GLY A 105 14.08 -11.50 4.10
N TYR A 106 13.72 -10.60 3.22
CA TYR A 106 13.93 -10.76 1.79
C TYR A 106 15.36 -10.40 1.42
N THR A 107 16.26 -10.89 2.19
CA THR A 107 17.67 -10.66 1.89
C THR A 107 18.14 -11.68 0.92
N ARG A 108 18.97 -11.24 0.08
CA ARG A 108 19.57 -12.16 -0.84
C ARG A 108 20.81 -11.60 -1.32
#